data_42276ffcc2361c0e417aa568625027b4
#
_entry.id   42276ffcc2361c0e417aa568625027b4
#
_cell.length_a   1.000
_cell.length_b   1.000
_cell.length_c   1.000
_cell.angle_alpha   90.00
_cell.angle_beta   90.00
_cell.angle_gamma   90.00
#
_symmetry.space_group_name_H-M   'P 1'
#
loop_
_entity.id
_entity.type
_entity.pdbx_description
1 polymer ?
#
loop_
_entity_poly.entity_id
_entity_poly.type
_entity_poly.pdbx_seq_one_letter_code
_entity_poly.pdbx_strand_id
1 'polypeptide(L)'
;YYEFATKIRNKMLEWSPAIFCGYNTLSFDEHFLRSMFYQNLYPPYLTQINGNSRLDILPLVRAAEHLYPGKINYPINAKGKTSKKLEDVASANGFTGHDAHDAMGDVMATVFVARVVKEIAPTLWERAKASSSRSAFNSLIKDDEPLIIFDNNNGWPVISPALKVGKVENGRNTLFFDLRFDPKILSLNDVEACFSGRSRPFRHCKDSEVPLTLSIEDYNGLGLGLDVDFDQAIASSQTLHSHFAFEDAVDLYNANRKEFEKSHHVEEQLYENFHAFDDEKCLLEDFHSADATMKAEIAGQFSDERFRKFAKRIV
;
A
#
# COMPACT_ATOMS: atom_id res chain seq x y z
N TYR A 1 8.06 -6.93 -26.43
CA TYR A 1 7.80 -6.46 -25.07
C TYR A 1 6.69 -5.40 -25.07
N TYR A 2 6.73 -4.43 -25.99
CA TYR A 2 5.70 -3.39 -26.17
C TYR A 2 4.30 -3.97 -26.44
N GLU A 3 4.18 -4.91 -27.39
CA GLU A 3 2.90 -5.57 -27.69
C GLU A 3 2.31 -6.31 -26.46
N PHE A 4 3.17 -6.93 -25.64
CA PHE A 4 2.73 -7.58 -24.41
C PHE A 4 2.18 -6.56 -23.43
N ALA A 5 2.90 -5.45 -23.19
CA ALA A 5 2.44 -4.37 -22.32
C ALA A 5 1.10 -3.78 -22.79
N THR A 6 0.94 -3.61 -24.13
CA THR A 6 -0.32 -3.14 -24.74
C THR A 6 -1.47 -4.11 -24.48
N LYS A 7 -1.25 -5.42 -24.67
CA LYS A 7 -2.28 -6.45 -24.41
C LYS A 7 -2.72 -6.47 -22.95
N ILE A 8 -1.75 -6.44 -22.02
CA ILE A 8 -2.05 -6.41 -20.58
C ILE A 8 -2.84 -5.14 -20.22
N ARG A 9 -2.38 -3.97 -20.66
CA ARG A 9 -3.07 -2.70 -20.43
C ARG A 9 -4.51 -2.73 -20.97
N ASN A 10 -4.71 -3.15 -22.19
CA ASN A 10 -6.04 -3.19 -22.78
C ASN A 10 -6.96 -4.12 -22.01
N LYS A 11 -6.45 -5.29 -21.59
CA LYS A 11 -7.23 -6.23 -20.78
C LYS A 11 -7.61 -5.65 -19.41
N MET A 12 -6.70 -4.93 -18.78
CA MET A 12 -6.99 -4.25 -17.50
C MET A 12 -8.02 -3.11 -17.68
N LEU A 13 -7.98 -2.40 -18.81
CA LEU A 13 -8.98 -1.37 -19.14
C LEU A 13 -10.37 -1.96 -19.38
N GLU A 14 -10.47 -3.13 -20.01
CA GLU A 14 -11.75 -3.85 -20.17
C GLU A 14 -12.38 -4.20 -18.82
N TRP A 15 -11.56 -4.47 -17.80
CA TRP A 15 -12.04 -4.79 -16.45
C TRP A 15 -12.37 -3.54 -15.62
N SER A 16 -11.90 -2.35 -16.04
CA SER A 16 -12.10 -1.11 -15.28
C SER A 16 -13.57 -0.65 -15.31
N PRO A 17 -14.15 -0.17 -14.19
CA PRO A 17 -13.52 -0.05 -12.87
C PRO A 17 -13.47 -1.39 -12.11
N ALA A 18 -12.34 -1.69 -11.50
CA ALA A 18 -12.10 -2.95 -10.79
C ALA A 18 -11.24 -2.79 -9.54
N ILE A 19 -11.36 -3.75 -8.61
CA ILE A 19 -10.39 -3.93 -7.51
C ILE A 19 -9.37 -4.98 -7.98
N PHE A 20 -8.16 -4.54 -8.29
CA PHE A 20 -7.06 -5.43 -8.63
C PHE A 20 -6.51 -6.07 -7.35
N CYS A 21 -6.55 -7.39 -7.29
CA CYS A 21 -6.24 -8.15 -6.09
C CYS A 21 -5.07 -9.10 -6.34
N GLY A 22 -4.18 -9.23 -5.37
CA GLY A 22 -3.07 -10.17 -5.40
C GLY A 22 -2.55 -10.50 -4.01
N TYR A 23 -1.49 -11.29 -3.93
CA TYR A 23 -0.83 -11.66 -2.70
C TYR A 23 0.56 -11.04 -2.63
N ASN A 24 0.81 -10.13 -1.69
CA ASN A 24 2.02 -9.31 -1.61
C ASN A 24 2.23 -8.39 -2.84
N THR A 25 1.16 -8.13 -3.56
CA THR A 25 1.21 -7.46 -4.86
C THR A 25 1.64 -6.00 -4.73
N LEU A 26 1.26 -5.30 -3.66
CA LEU A 26 1.63 -3.89 -3.45
C LEU A 26 3.14 -3.70 -3.27
N SER A 27 3.83 -4.70 -2.72
CA SER A 27 5.28 -4.65 -2.49
C SER A 27 6.09 -5.28 -3.62
N PHE A 28 5.46 -5.99 -4.56
CA PHE A 28 6.15 -6.72 -5.62
C PHE A 28 5.56 -6.46 -7.00
N ASP A 29 4.43 -7.06 -7.34
CA ASP A 29 3.87 -7.06 -8.71
C ASP A 29 3.55 -5.65 -9.22
N GLU A 30 3.05 -4.78 -8.36
CA GLU A 30 2.73 -3.39 -8.69
C GLU A 30 3.96 -2.61 -9.18
N HIS A 31 5.15 -2.87 -8.63
CA HIS A 31 6.37 -2.21 -9.07
C HIS A 31 6.77 -2.65 -10.48
N PHE A 32 6.66 -3.94 -10.78
CA PHE A 32 6.93 -4.46 -12.12
C PHE A 32 5.91 -3.96 -13.14
N LEU A 33 4.63 -3.96 -12.78
CA LEU A 33 3.55 -3.48 -13.64
C LEU A 33 3.73 -1.99 -13.98
N ARG A 34 4.02 -1.17 -12.98
CA ARG A 34 4.30 0.27 -13.19
C ARG A 34 5.53 0.49 -14.06
N SER A 35 6.62 -0.24 -13.79
CA SER A 35 7.84 -0.14 -14.59
C SER A 35 7.59 -0.58 -16.03
N MET A 36 6.83 -1.66 -16.24
CA MET A 36 6.44 -2.12 -17.57
C MET A 36 5.64 -1.05 -18.32
N PHE A 37 4.60 -0.47 -17.71
CA PHE A 37 3.80 0.58 -18.35
C PHE A 37 4.63 1.83 -18.63
N TYR A 38 5.40 2.30 -17.66
CA TYR A 38 6.27 3.46 -17.79
C TYR A 38 7.25 3.33 -18.96
N GLN A 39 7.99 2.22 -19.05
CA GLN A 39 8.97 1.98 -20.11
C GLN A 39 8.33 1.75 -21.49
N ASN A 40 7.02 1.50 -21.52
CA ASN A 40 6.26 1.36 -22.77
C ASN A 40 5.35 2.56 -23.04
N LEU A 41 5.64 3.72 -22.40
CA LEU A 41 4.94 4.99 -22.61
C LEU A 41 3.45 4.97 -22.23
N TYR A 42 3.06 4.08 -21.34
CA TYR A 42 1.71 4.06 -20.76
C TYR A 42 1.71 4.66 -19.34
N PRO A 43 0.63 5.38 -18.94
CA PRO A 43 0.48 5.82 -17.57
C PRO A 43 0.66 4.67 -16.58
N PRO A 44 1.60 4.79 -15.61
CA PRO A 44 2.04 3.64 -14.78
C PRO A 44 1.06 3.22 -13.69
N TYR A 45 0.05 4.06 -13.39
CA TYR A 45 -0.83 3.87 -12.23
C TYR A 45 -2.23 3.36 -12.60
N LEU A 46 -2.34 2.52 -13.63
CA LEU A 46 -3.63 2.01 -14.13
C LEU A 46 -4.49 1.34 -13.03
N THR A 47 -3.86 0.67 -12.07
CA THR A 47 -4.54 0.04 -10.93
C THR A 47 -5.12 1.03 -9.92
N GLN A 48 -4.86 2.34 -10.08
CA GLN A 48 -5.26 3.39 -9.13
C GLN A 48 -6.09 4.52 -9.76
N ILE A 49 -6.22 4.52 -11.08
CA ILE A 49 -6.97 5.52 -11.87
C ILE A 49 -8.19 4.88 -12.52
N ASN A 50 -9.04 5.66 -13.16
CA ASN A 50 -10.24 5.18 -13.88
C ASN A 50 -11.23 4.41 -12.97
N GLY A 51 -11.33 4.80 -11.69
CA GLY A 51 -12.18 4.11 -10.71
C GLY A 51 -11.60 2.78 -10.21
N ASN A 52 -10.39 2.44 -10.63
CA ASN A 52 -9.69 1.25 -10.15
C ASN A 52 -9.14 1.44 -8.72
N SER A 53 -9.03 0.31 -8.03
CA SER A 53 -8.45 0.24 -6.69
C SER A 53 -7.69 -1.07 -6.49
N ARG A 54 -7.05 -1.25 -5.34
CA ARG A 54 -6.16 -2.39 -5.09
C ARG A 54 -6.45 -3.04 -3.76
N LEU A 55 -6.31 -4.35 -3.69
CA LEU A 55 -6.45 -5.14 -2.49
C LEU A 55 -5.32 -6.18 -2.40
N ASP A 56 -4.49 -6.07 -1.39
CA ASP A 56 -3.45 -7.07 -1.11
C ASP A 56 -3.94 -8.04 -0.02
N ILE A 57 -3.89 -9.33 -0.31
CA ILE A 57 -4.38 -10.38 0.59
C ILE A 57 -3.39 -10.66 1.73
N LEU A 58 -2.10 -10.44 1.54
CA LEU A 58 -1.11 -10.75 2.57
C LEU A 58 -1.30 -9.96 3.88
N PRO A 59 -1.59 -8.64 3.88
CA PRO A 59 -1.94 -7.91 5.09
C PRO A 59 -3.15 -8.48 5.83
N LEU A 60 -4.19 -8.92 5.08
CA LEU A 60 -5.37 -9.54 5.68
C LEU A 60 -5.04 -10.88 6.34
N VAL A 61 -4.24 -11.73 5.67
CA VAL A 61 -3.77 -13.01 6.23
C VAL A 61 -2.98 -12.78 7.51
N ARG A 62 -2.13 -11.77 7.55
CA ARG A 62 -1.37 -11.39 8.74
C ARG A 62 -2.26 -10.90 9.88
N ALA A 63 -3.24 -10.04 9.57
CA ALA A 63 -4.19 -9.54 10.57
C ALA A 63 -5.10 -10.65 11.09
N ALA A 64 -5.57 -11.54 10.21
CA ALA A 64 -6.45 -12.65 10.58
C ALA A 64 -5.80 -13.63 11.57
N GLU A 65 -4.48 -13.82 11.54
CA GLU A 65 -3.79 -14.63 12.55
C GLU A 65 -4.03 -14.13 13.98
N HIS A 66 -4.05 -12.81 14.15
CA HIS A 66 -4.23 -12.17 15.46
C HIS A 66 -5.70 -11.98 15.83
N LEU A 67 -6.53 -11.64 14.84
CA LEU A 67 -7.94 -11.32 15.06
C LEU A 67 -8.84 -12.56 15.12
N TYR A 68 -8.43 -13.65 14.47
CA TYR A 68 -9.21 -14.89 14.39
C TYR A 68 -8.31 -16.09 14.74
N PRO A 69 -7.75 -16.16 15.97
CA PRO A 69 -6.76 -17.16 16.35
C PRO A 69 -7.28 -18.58 16.14
N GLY A 70 -6.48 -19.42 15.49
CA GLY A 70 -6.81 -20.82 15.23
C GLY A 70 -7.89 -21.06 14.17
N LYS A 71 -8.39 -20.01 13.49
CA LYS A 71 -9.41 -20.17 12.43
C LYS A 71 -8.79 -20.37 11.04
N ILE A 72 -7.61 -19.85 10.82
CA ILE A 72 -6.79 -20.10 9.62
C ILE A 72 -5.56 -20.88 10.05
N ASN A 73 -5.19 -21.90 9.30
CA ASN A 73 -4.02 -22.70 9.58
C ASN A 73 -2.77 -22.06 9.00
N TYR A 74 -1.76 -21.87 9.85
CA TYR A 74 -0.45 -21.30 9.48
C TYR A 74 0.65 -22.33 9.81
N PRO A 75 1.33 -22.92 8.81
CA PRO A 75 2.42 -23.85 9.08
C PRO A 75 3.57 -23.16 9.82
N ILE A 76 4.26 -23.91 10.64
CA ILE A 76 5.46 -23.45 11.32
C ILE A 76 6.67 -23.67 10.41
N ASN A 77 7.42 -22.61 10.12
CA ASN A 77 8.64 -22.69 9.34
C ASN A 77 9.84 -23.19 10.17
N ALA A 78 10.98 -23.43 9.51
CA ALA A 78 12.19 -23.93 10.15
C ALA A 78 12.76 -23.03 11.27
N LYS A 79 12.29 -21.77 11.35
CA LYS A 79 12.68 -20.82 12.41
C LYS A 79 11.69 -20.79 13.58
N GLY A 80 10.75 -21.74 13.64
CA GLY A 80 9.72 -21.81 14.69
C GLY A 80 8.66 -20.72 14.61
N LYS A 81 8.50 -20.04 13.46
CA LYS A 81 7.53 -18.98 13.24
C LYS A 81 6.47 -19.43 12.23
N THR A 82 5.26 -18.92 12.37
CA THR A 82 4.19 -19.14 11.40
C THR A 82 4.58 -18.62 10.02
N SER A 83 4.40 -19.43 9.00
CA SER A 83 4.61 -19.01 7.61
C SER A 83 3.40 -18.26 7.09
N LYS A 84 3.67 -17.17 6.35
CA LYS A 84 2.66 -16.41 5.63
C LYS A 84 2.92 -16.44 4.11
N LYS A 85 3.70 -17.41 3.66
CA LYS A 85 3.88 -17.64 2.23
C LYS A 85 2.59 -18.18 1.63
N LEU A 86 2.30 -17.78 0.39
CA LEU A 86 1.06 -18.15 -0.30
C LEU A 86 0.90 -19.67 -0.37
N GLU A 87 1.92 -20.37 -0.83
CA GLU A 87 1.94 -21.81 -0.99
C GLU A 87 1.71 -22.54 0.34
N ASP A 88 2.32 -22.06 1.42
CA ASP A 88 2.22 -22.66 2.75
C ASP A 88 0.80 -22.47 3.33
N VAL A 89 0.27 -21.23 3.26
CA VAL A 89 -1.07 -20.92 3.79
C VAL A 89 -2.16 -21.60 2.96
N ALA A 90 -2.06 -21.59 1.63
CA ALA A 90 -3.03 -22.25 0.76
C ALA A 90 -3.09 -23.75 1.04
N SER A 91 -1.95 -24.44 1.05
CA SER A 91 -1.85 -25.88 1.30
C SER A 91 -2.38 -26.26 2.69
N ALA A 92 -1.99 -25.53 3.74
CA ALA A 92 -2.41 -25.80 5.12
C ALA A 92 -3.93 -25.65 5.33
N ASN A 93 -4.61 -24.91 4.45
CA ASN A 93 -6.07 -24.71 4.51
C ASN A 93 -6.83 -25.53 3.46
N GLY A 94 -6.18 -26.51 2.80
CA GLY A 94 -6.84 -27.50 1.96
C GLY A 94 -6.80 -27.22 0.46
N PHE A 95 -5.99 -26.26 0.00
CA PHE A 95 -5.77 -26.07 -1.43
C PHE A 95 -4.91 -27.20 -1.99
N THR A 96 -5.46 -27.93 -2.94
CA THR A 96 -4.77 -29.01 -3.67
C THR A 96 -4.65 -28.65 -5.14
N GLY A 97 -3.50 -28.83 -5.75
CA GLY A 97 -3.31 -28.58 -7.19
C GLY A 97 -2.38 -27.42 -7.50
N HIS A 98 -1.53 -27.05 -6.57
CA HIS A 98 -0.51 -26.05 -6.76
C HIS A 98 0.81 -26.74 -7.15
N ASP A 99 1.23 -26.55 -8.41
CA ASP A 99 2.63 -26.69 -8.77
C ASP A 99 3.29 -25.36 -8.37
N ALA A 100 4.12 -25.41 -7.32
CA ALA A 100 4.82 -24.22 -6.82
C ALA A 100 5.60 -23.57 -7.96
N HIS A 101 5.40 -22.25 -8.13
CA HIS A 101 6.01 -21.41 -9.17
C HIS A 101 5.38 -21.50 -10.58
N ASP A 102 4.21 -22.11 -10.72
CA ASP A 102 3.37 -21.87 -11.89
C ASP A 102 2.52 -20.60 -11.67
N ALA A 103 2.63 -19.64 -12.57
CA ALA A 103 1.94 -18.35 -12.42
C ALA A 103 0.41 -18.48 -12.29
N MET A 104 -0.20 -19.45 -12.98
CA MET A 104 -1.63 -19.72 -12.84
C MET A 104 -1.94 -20.39 -11.51
N GLY A 105 -1.07 -21.29 -11.04
CA GLY A 105 -1.14 -21.90 -9.72
C GLY A 105 -1.15 -20.84 -8.61
N ASP A 106 -0.26 -19.86 -8.67
CA ASP A 106 -0.20 -18.74 -7.71
C ASP A 106 -1.48 -17.89 -7.73
N VAL A 107 -2.05 -17.61 -8.91
CA VAL A 107 -3.34 -16.91 -9.03
C VAL A 107 -4.46 -17.72 -8.37
N MET A 108 -4.56 -19.04 -8.64
CA MET A 108 -5.59 -19.91 -8.07
C MET A 108 -5.44 -20.06 -6.55
N ALA A 109 -4.20 -20.18 -6.04
CA ALA A 109 -3.91 -20.19 -4.62
C ALA A 109 -4.30 -18.85 -3.96
N THR A 110 -4.01 -17.71 -4.61
CA THR A 110 -4.43 -16.38 -4.13
C THR A 110 -5.95 -16.27 -4.02
N VAL A 111 -6.68 -16.69 -5.06
CA VAL A 111 -8.16 -16.70 -5.05
C VAL A 111 -8.69 -17.61 -3.94
N PHE A 112 -8.08 -18.77 -3.73
CA PHE A 112 -8.46 -19.69 -2.65
C PHE A 112 -8.25 -19.04 -1.28
N VAL A 113 -7.07 -18.50 -0.99
CA VAL A 113 -6.76 -17.85 0.30
C VAL A 113 -7.66 -16.63 0.52
N ALA A 114 -7.93 -15.83 -0.52
CA ALA A 114 -8.86 -14.71 -0.45
C ALA A 114 -10.28 -15.15 -0.01
N ARG A 115 -10.77 -16.29 -0.54
CA ARG A 115 -12.06 -16.88 -0.14
C ARG A 115 -12.04 -17.35 1.31
N VAL A 116 -10.97 -18.01 1.75
CA VAL A 116 -10.78 -18.43 3.14
C VAL A 116 -10.82 -17.23 4.08
N VAL A 117 -10.08 -16.16 3.76
CA VAL A 117 -10.09 -14.93 4.56
C VAL A 117 -11.48 -14.28 4.58
N LYS A 118 -12.15 -14.19 3.43
CA LYS A 118 -13.50 -13.61 3.34
C LYS A 118 -14.52 -14.38 4.19
N GLU A 119 -14.43 -15.71 4.22
CA GLU A 119 -15.34 -16.57 4.97
C GLU A 119 -15.09 -16.47 6.48
N ILE A 120 -13.82 -16.53 6.89
CA ILE A 120 -13.43 -16.57 8.30
C ILE A 120 -13.45 -15.17 8.95
N ALA A 121 -13.05 -14.15 8.20
CA ALA A 121 -12.86 -12.78 8.66
C ALA A 121 -13.66 -11.76 7.82
N PRO A 122 -15.00 -11.88 7.76
CA PRO A 122 -15.84 -11.03 6.89
C PRO A 122 -15.72 -9.54 7.22
N THR A 123 -15.67 -9.16 8.49
CA THR A 123 -15.48 -7.77 8.92
C THR A 123 -14.18 -7.19 8.37
N LEU A 124 -13.08 -7.93 8.52
CA LEU A 124 -11.77 -7.54 8.01
C LEU A 124 -11.77 -7.40 6.48
N TRP A 125 -12.40 -8.35 5.80
CA TRP A 125 -12.55 -8.35 4.34
C TRP A 125 -13.31 -7.14 3.83
N GLU A 126 -14.50 -6.86 4.40
CA GLU A 126 -15.33 -5.73 3.95
C GLU A 126 -14.64 -4.39 4.28
N ARG A 127 -13.95 -4.27 5.40
CA ARG A 127 -13.17 -3.08 5.73
C ARG A 127 -12.03 -2.85 4.74
N ALA A 128 -11.25 -3.88 4.41
CA ALA A 128 -10.16 -3.78 3.44
C ALA A 128 -10.69 -3.41 2.03
N LYS A 129 -11.82 -3.99 1.63
CA LYS A 129 -12.48 -3.66 0.37
C LYS A 129 -12.99 -2.21 0.35
N ALA A 130 -13.60 -1.75 1.42
CA ALA A 130 -14.10 -0.38 1.57
C ALA A 130 -12.96 0.66 1.55
N SER A 131 -11.76 0.31 2.00
CA SER A 131 -10.57 1.18 1.99
C SER A 131 -9.63 0.95 0.81
N SER A 132 -10.03 0.23 -0.23
CA SER A 132 -9.14 -0.24 -1.32
C SER A 132 -8.52 0.84 -2.22
N SER A 133 -8.93 2.10 -2.08
CA SER A 133 -8.32 3.26 -2.76
C SER A 133 -7.86 4.31 -1.76
N ARG A 134 -6.90 5.16 -2.17
CA ARG A 134 -6.41 6.27 -1.33
C ARG A 134 -7.54 7.21 -0.90
N SER A 135 -8.47 7.54 -1.79
CA SER A 135 -9.60 8.42 -1.47
C SER A 135 -10.55 7.76 -0.49
N ALA A 136 -10.89 6.49 -0.71
CA ALA A 136 -11.74 5.73 0.21
C ALA A 136 -11.09 5.56 1.58
N PHE A 137 -9.79 5.22 1.63
CA PHE A 137 -9.02 5.15 2.87
C PHE A 137 -9.10 6.47 3.63
N ASN A 138 -8.77 7.60 2.99
CA ASN A 138 -8.81 8.90 3.63
C ASN A 138 -10.23 9.31 4.10
N SER A 139 -11.28 8.89 3.40
CA SER A 139 -12.66 9.15 3.81
C SER A 139 -13.11 8.32 5.03
N LEU A 140 -12.51 7.15 5.22
CA LEU A 140 -12.80 6.25 6.34
C LEU A 140 -12.05 6.60 7.63
N ILE A 141 -10.95 7.37 7.52
CA ILE A 141 -10.14 7.78 8.65
C ILE A 141 -10.51 9.21 9.03
N LYS A 142 -11.28 9.37 10.07
CA LYS A 142 -11.68 10.68 10.57
C LYS A 142 -10.70 11.19 11.62
N ASP A 143 -10.65 12.52 11.74
CA ASP A 143 -9.99 13.15 12.88
C ASP A 143 -10.83 12.84 14.13
N ASP A 144 -10.21 12.76 15.27
CA ASP A 144 -10.87 12.52 16.59
C ASP A 144 -11.59 11.17 16.77
N GLU A 145 -11.58 10.28 15.76
CA GLU A 145 -12.09 8.91 15.92
C GLU A 145 -10.94 7.91 16.06
N PRO A 146 -10.83 7.20 17.20
CA PRO A 146 -9.83 6.18 17.38
C PRO A 146 -10.11 4.96 16.51
N LEU A 147 -9.04 4.29 16.08
CA LEU A 147 -9.10 3.10 15.25
C LEU A 147 -7.97 2.13 15.59
N ILE A 148 -8.07 0.93 15.06
CA ILE A 148 -6.98 -0.04 15.10
C ILE A 148 -6.22 0.00 13.78
N ILE A 149 -4.89 0.19 13.85
CA ILE A 149 -4.00 0.10 12.70
C ILE A 149 -3.25 -1.21 12.76
N PHE A 150 -3.10 -1.83 11.59
CA PHE A 150 -2.19 -2.96 11.38
C PHE A 150 -0.92 -2.45 10.71
N ASP A 151 0.15 -2.32 11.50
CA ASP A 151 1.47 -1.90 11.03
C ASP A 151 2.37 -3.13 10.85
N ASN A 152 2.86 -3.32 9.65
CA ASN A 152 3.75 -4.42 9.31
C ASN A 152 5.22 -4.04 9.57
N ASN A 153 5.57 -3.81 10.82
CA ASN A 153 6.93 -3.47 11.19
C ASN A 153 7.83 -4.73 11.19
N ASN A 154 8.84 -4.78 10.34
CA ASN A 154 9.78 -5.91 10.20
C ASN A 154 9.10 -7.28 9.95
N GLY A 155 8.01 -7.30 9.18
CA GLY A 155 7.29 -8.54 8.84
C GLY A 155 6.34 -9.06 9.92
N TRP A 156 6.14 -8.31 11.01
CA TRP A 156 5.19 -8.65 12.07
C TRP A 156 4.05 -7.64 12.10
N PRO A 157 2.80 -8.08 12.01
CA PRO A 157 1.68 -7.18 12.21
C PRO A 157 1.68 -6.72 13.66
N VAL A 158 1.81 -5.42 13.86
CA VAL A 158 1.61 -4.78 15.16
C VAL A 158 0.21 -4.18 15.15
N ILE A 159 -0.62 -4.63 16.07
CA ILE A 159 -1.95 -4.06 16.30
C ILE A 159 -1.77 -2.86 17.22
N SER A 160 -2.20 -1.69 16.79
CA SER A 160 -2.10 -0.46 17.60
C SER A 160 -3.42 0.29 17.61
N PRO A 161 -3.96 0.58 18.79
CA PRO A 161 -5.01 1.58 18.92
C PRO A 161 -4.41 2.95 18.62
N ALA A 162 -4.99 3.70 17.73
CA ALA A 162 -4.39 4.92 17.24
C ALA A 162 -5.42 6.01 16.93
N LEU A 163 -4.97 7.25 16.96
CA LEU A 163 -5.71 8.42 16.53
C LEU A 163 -4.96 9.10 15.39
N LYS A 164 -5.67 9.51 14.36
CA LYS A 164 -5.09 10.36 13.31
C LYS A 164 -4.77 11.73 13.88
N VAL A 165 -3.53 12.18 13.73
CA VAL A 165 -3.04 13.45 14.27
C VAL A 165 -2.47 14.39 13.21
N GLY A 166 -2.43 13.97 11.97
CA GLY A 166 -1.96 14.83 10.90
C GLY A 166 -1.50 14.08 9.65
N LYS A 167 -0.71 14.77 8.85
CA LYS A 167 -0.08 14.25 7.64
C LYS A 167 1.41 14.58 7.66
N VAL A 168 2.22 13.69 7.13
CA VAL A 168 3.66 13.89 6.90
C VAL A 168 3.98 13.72 5.42
N GLU A 169 5.21 14.04 5.03
CA GLU A 169 5.71 13.85 3.67
C GLU A 169 4.88 14.57 2.60
N ASN A 170 4.67 15.87 2.82
CA ASN A 170 3.88 16.73 1.92
C ASN A 170 2.44 16.20 1.72
N GLY A 171 1.82 15.68 2.79
CA GLY A 171 0.44 15.18 2.77
C GLY A 171 0.26 13.79 2.14
N ARG A 172 1.36 13.07 1.87
CA ARG A 172 1.29 11.73 1.25
C ARG A 172 1.02 10.62 2.22
N ASN A 173 1.45 10.78 3.48
CA ASN A 173 1.31 9.78 4.52
C ASN A 173 0.46 10.29 5.66
N THR A 174 -0.46 9.47 6.15
CA THR A 174 -1.24 9.77 7.36
C THR A 174 -0.39 9.47 8.59
N LEU A 175 -0.34 10.44 9.49
CA LEU A 175 0.32 10.32 10.79
C LEU A 175 -0.70 9.94 11.86
N PHE A 176 -0.38 8.88 12.59
CA PHE A 176 -1.16 8.38 13.71
C PHE A 176 -0.36 8.43 14.99
N PHE A 177 -1.03 8.73 16.09
CA PHE A 177 -0.51 8.59 17.44
C PHE A 177 -1.02 7.30 18.06
N ASP A 178 -0.12 6.49 18.61
CA ASP A 178 -0.44 5.25 19.31
C ASP A 178 -0.98 5.57 20.71
N LEU A 179 -2.24 5.26 20.95
CA LEU A 179 -2.96 5.61 22.17
C LEU A 179 -2.47 4.90 23.45
N ARG A 180 -1.50 3.99 23.31
CA ARG A 180 -0.82 3.36 24.47
C ARG A 180 0.27 4.25 25.07
N PHE A 181 0.63 5.34 24.40
CA PHE A 181 1.65 6.27 24.91
C PHE A 181 1.00 7.53 25.52
N ASP A 182 1.65 8.06 26.56
CA ASP A 182 1.28 9.35 27.12
C ASP A 182 1.92 10.48 26.28
N PRO A 183 1.13 11.41 25.70
CA PRO A 183 1.66 12.54 24.96
C PRO A 183 2.68 13.40 25.72
N LYS A 184 2.57 13.44 27.05
CA LYS A 184 3.46 14.25 27.91
C LYS A 184 4.92 13.78 27.92
N ILE A 185 5.18 12.55 27.49
CA ILE A 185 6.56 12.03 27.40
C ILE A 185 7.31 12.47 26.15
N LEU A 186 6.65 13.13 25.21
CA LEU A 186 7.28 13.57 23.97
C LEU A 186 8.35 14.62 24.23
N SER A 187 9.53 14.39 23.68
CA SER A 187 10.68 15.29 23.78
C SER A 187 11.30 15.49 22.41
N LEU A 188 11.60 16.73 22.05
CA LEU A 188 12.34 17.07 20.83
C LEU A 188 13.75 16.49 20.81
N ASN A 189 14.34 16.20 21.99
CA ASN A 189 15.69 15.64 22.08
C ASN A 189 15.76 14.20 21.56
N ASP A 190 14.61 13.54 21.34
CA ASP A 190 14.53 12.15 20.90
C ASP A 190 13.47 11.96 19.80
N VAL A 191 13.43 12.91 18.84
CA VAL A 191 12.48 12.89 17.72
C VAL A 191 12.61 11.60 16.91
N GLU A 192 13.83 11.11 16.68
CA GLU A 192 14.05 9.87 15.93
C GLU A 192 13.36 8.68 16.60
N ALA A 193 13.46 8.55 17.93
CA ALA A 193 12.77 7.50 18.68
C ALA A 193 11.24 7.64 18.62
N CYS A 194 10.71 8.85 18.49
CA CYS A 194 9.27 9.06 18.32
C CYS A 194 8.71 8.51 17.01
N PHE A 195 9.52 8.45 15.96
CA PHE A 195 9.11 8.03 14.62
C PHE A 195 9.72 6.71 14.14
N SER A 196 10.71 6.17 14.85
CA SER A 196 11.43 4.96 14.46
C SER A 196 11.37 3.86 15.51
N GLY A 197 11.84 2.66 15.16
CA GLY A 197 11.86 1.52 16.06
C GLY A 197 10.51 0.83 16.28
N ARG A 198 10.49 -0.17 17.16
CA ARG A 198 9.29 -0.98 17.44
C ARG A 198 8.33 -0.33 18.45
N SER A 199 8.86 0.44 19.37
CA SER A 199 8.12 1.10 20.44
C SER A 199 8.11 2.60 20.18
N ARG A 200 7.44 3.02 19.10
CA ARG A 200 7.35 4.42 18.70
C ARG A 200 5.93 4.96 18.92
N PRO A 201 5.77 6.15 19.46
CA PRO A 201 4.44 6.77 19.66
C PRO A 201 3.80 7.19 18.34
N PHE A 202 4.57 7.62 17.35
CA PHE A 202 4.02 7.99 16.06
C PHE A 202 4.20 6.89 15.01
N ARG A 203 3.12 6.63 14.28
CA ARG A 203 3.07 5.70 13.16
C ARG A 203 2.61 6.45 11.93
N HIS A 204 3.40 6.41 10.88
CA HIS A 204 2.99 6.94 9.59
C HIS A 204 2.70 5.80 8.62
N CYS A 205 1.61 5.94 7.88
CA CYS A 205 1.18 4.98 6.89
C CYS A 205 1.12 5.67 5.53
N LYS A 206 1.67 5.03 4.51
CA LYS A 206 1.53 5.53 3.14
C LYS A 206 0.09 5.33 2.67
N ASP A 207 -0.64 6.42 2.46
CA ASP A 207 -2.03 6.37 2.01
C ASP A 207 -2.18 5.61 0.67
N SER A 208 -1.14 5.62 -0.15
CA SER A 208 -1.12 4.89 -1.42
C SER A 208 -0.99 3.37 -1.27
N GLU A 209 -0.54 2.87 -0.13
CA GLU A 209 -0.47 1.44 0.18
C GLU A 209 -1.75 0.93 0.85
N VAL A 210 -2.70 1.84 1.09
CA VAL A 210 -4.03 1.51 1.65
C VAL A 210 -3.91 0.68 2.93
N PRO A 211 -3.36 1.24 4.01
CA PRO A 211 -3.12 0.50 5.25
C PRO A 211 -4.40 -0.11 5.81
N LEU A 212 -4.29 -1.33 6.33
CA LEU A 212 -5.41 -2.02 6.93
C LEU A 212 -5.75 -1.41 8.29
N THR A 213 -7.03 -1.07 8.47
CA THR A 213 -7.54 -0.51 9.72
C THR A 213 -8.87 -1.14 10.10
N LEU A 214 -9.22 -1.11 11.38
CA LEU A 214 -10.56 -1.43 11.87
C LEU A 214 -11.07 -0.29 12.76
N SER A 215 -12.39 -0.12 12.85
CA SER A 215 -12.97 0.70 13.90
C SER A 215 -12.80 0.01 15.26
N ILE A 216 -12.87 0.79 16.34
CA ILE A 216 -12.84 0.22 17.70
C ILE A 216 -14.06 -0.69 17.92
N GLU A 217 -15.22 -0.31 17.36
CA GLU A 217 -16.44 -1.11 17.43
C GLU A 217 -16.27 -2.48 16.77
N ASP A 218 -15.76 -2.51 15.54
CA ASP A 218 -15.48 -3.76 14.81
C ASP A 218 -14.49 -4.64 15.58
N TYR A 219 -13.45 -4.04 16.15
CA TYR A 219 -12.44 -4.77 16.92
C TYR A 219 -13.04 -5.38 18.19
N ASN A 220 -13.80 -4.60 18.96
CA ASN A 220 -14.47 -5.06 20.17
C ASN A 220 -15.52 -6.14 19.88
N GLY A 221 -16.20 -6.03 18.73
CA GLY A 221 -17.15 -7.04 18.25
C GLY A 221 -16.54 -8.41 18.02
N LEU A 222 -15.21 -8.51 17.87
CA LEU A 222 -14.47 -9.78 17.77
C LEU A 222 -14.22 -10.43 19.14
N GLY A 223 -14.61 -9.78 20.25
CA GLY A 223 -14.37 -10.28 21.61
C GLY A 223 -12.91 -10.14 22.06
N LEU A 224 -12.13 -9.34 21.35
CA LEU A 224 -10.72 -9.05 21.65
C LEU A 224 -10.67 -7.77 22.50
N GLY A 225 -10.16 -7.88 23.72
CA GLY A 225 -9.89 -6.72 24.57
C GLY A 225 -8.56 -6.09 24.23
N LEU A 226 -8.52 -4.75 24.22
CA LEU A 226 -7.28 -3.98 24.32
C LEU A 226 -7.21 -3.41 25.73
N ASP A 227 -6.06 -3.56 26.36
CA ASP A 227 -5.80 -2.95 27.68
C ASP A 227 -5.47 -1.46 27.49
N VAL A 228 -6.47 -0.69 27.06
CA VAL A 228 -6.39 0.76 26.84
C VAL A 228 -7.70 1.38 27.28
N ASP A 229 -7.61 2.35 28.17
CA ASP A 229 -8.72 3.26 28.47
C ASP A 229 -8.80 4.28 27.32
N PHE A 230 -9.71 4.03 26.37
CA PHE A 230 -9.88 4.87 25.19
C PHE A 230 -10.29 6.29 25.52
N ASP A 231 -11.17 6.49 26.49
CA ASP A 231 -11.64 7.84 26.87
C ASP A 231 -10.49 8.67 27.44
N GLN A 232 -9.70 8.07 28.32
CA GLN A 232 -8.51 8.71 28.86
C GLN A 232 -7.44 8.94 27.79
N ALA A 233 -7.20 7.96 26.91
CA ALA A 233 -6.20 8.05 25.85
C ALA A 233 -6.57 9.13 24.80
N ILE A 234 -7.85 9.23 24.43
CA ILE A 234 -8.38 10.28 23.54
C ILE A 234 -8.21 11.66 24.18
N ALA A 235 -8.66 11.81 25.44
CA ALA A 235 -8.51 13.07 26.17
C ALA A 235 -7.04 13.49 26.27
N SER A 236 -6.14 12.54 26.52
CA SER A 236 -4.70 12.79 26.53
C SER A 236 -4.16 13.17 25.15
N SER A 237 -4.60 12.50 24.06
CA SER A 237 -4.13 12.77 22.71
C SER A 237 -4.60 14.12 22.17
N GLN A 238 -5.76 14.62 22.57
CA GLN A 238 -6.24 15.97 22.23
C GLN A 238 -5.30 17.08 22.71
N THR A 239 -4.46 16.79 23.69
CA THR A 239 -3.43 17.72 24.14
C THR A 239 -2.20 17.78 23.21
N LEU A 240 -2.04 16.83 22.28
CA LEU A 240 -0.87 16.78 21.38
C LEU A 240 -0.72 18.06 20.56
N HIS A 241 -1.79 18.55 19.94
CA HIS A 241 -1.74 19.75 19.11
C HIS A 241 -1.45 21.03 19.92
N SER A 242 -1.76 21.04 21.22
CA SER A 242 -1.36 22.10 22.12
C SER A 242 0.01 21.88 22.76
N HIS A 243 0.61 20.71 22.56
CA HIS A 243 1.94 20.41 23.04
C HIS A 243 2.98 21.07 22.13
N PHE A 244 3.73 22.03 22.67
CA PHE A 244 4.65 22.88 21.91
C PHE A 244 5.68 22.10 21.06
N ALA A 245 5.99 20.87 21.44
CA ALA A 245 6.99 20.03 20.74
C ALA A 245 6.38 19.20 19.59
N PHE A 246 5.06 19.16 19.41
CA PHE A 246 4.45 18.25 18.44
C PHE A 246 4.71 18.69 16.99
N GLU A 247 4.37 19.93 16.65
CA GLU A 247 4.58 20.46 15.29
C GLU A 247 6.07 20.52 14.96
N ASP A 248 6.89 21.00 15.90
CA ASP A 248 8.35 21.02 15.74
C ASP A 248 8.92 19.62 15.50
N ALA A 249 8.42 18.59 16.20
CA ALA A 249 8.84 17.21 15.98
C ALA A 249 8.46 16.68 14.58
N VAL A 250 7.28 17.01 14.07
CA VAL A 250 6.84 16.68 12.71
C VAL A 250 7.69 17.39 11.67
N ASP A 251 7.97 18.67 11.87
CA ASP A 251 8.81 19.46 10.96
C ASP A 251 10.24 18.94 10.93
N LEU A 252 10.80 18.63 12.08
CA LEU A 252 12.13 18.05 12.18
C LEU A 252 12.20 16.65 11.53
N TYR A 253 11.18 15.82 11.71
CA TYR A 253 11.07 14.55 11.01
C TYR A 253 11.07 14.74 9.49
N ASN A 254 10.27 15.70 8.98
CA ASN A 254 10.20 15.98 7.54
C ASN A 254 11.53 16.53 7.00
N ALA A 255 12.21 17.40 7.77
CA ALA A 255 13.49 18.01 7.39
C ALA A 255 14.65 16.99 7.37
N ASN A 256 14.65 16.02 8.26
CA ASN A 256 15.70 14.99 8.35
C ASN A 256 15.55 13.86 7.32
N ARG A 257 14.54 13.89 6.47
CA ARG A 257 14.38 12.89 5.42
C ARG A 257 15.48 12.99 4.39
N LYS A 258 16.09 11.85 4.09
CA LYS A 258 17.06 11.75 3.00
C LYS A 258 16.34 12.00 1.67
N GLU A 259 16.80 12.99 0.93
CA GLU A 259 16.49 13.10 -0.50
C GLU A 259 17.23 11.98 -1.22
N PHE A 260 16.51 11.26 -2.07
CA PHE A 260 17.14 10.26 -2.93
C PHE A 260 17.81 10.99 -4.10
N GLU A 261 19.07 10.64 -4.36
CA GLU A 261 19.75 11.13 -5.58
C GLU A 261 18.99 10.64 -6.81
N LYS A 262 18.87 11.51 -7.81
CA LYS A 262 18.26 11.15 -9.07
C LYS A 262 19.11 10.10 -9.78
N SER A 263 18.47 9.02 -10.22
CA SER A 263 19.17 8.03 -11.02
C SER A 263 19.54 8.60 -12.42
N HIS A 264 20.69 8.20 -12.93
CA HIS A 264 21.08 8.48 -14.32
C HIS A 264 20.38 7.56 -15.34
N HIS A 265 19.75 6.48 -14.87
CA HIS A 265 19.03 5.51 -15.70
C HIS A 265 17.57 5.91 -15.82
N VAL A 266 17.11 6.17 -17.03
CA VAL A 266 15.74 6.63 -17.28
C VAL A 266 14.68 5.62 -16.80
N GLU A 267 15.03 4.34 -16.78
CA GLU A 267 14.18 3.25 -16.29
C GLU A 267 13.83 3.37 -14.80
N GLU A 268 14.72 3.99 -14.03
CA GLU A 268 14.58 4.18 -12.58
C GLU A 268 13.93 5.52 -12.22
N GLN A 269 13.71 6.39 -13.21
CA GLN A 269 13.14 7.74 -13.03
C GLN A 269 11.61 7.77 -13.05
N LEU A 270 10.95 6.65 -12.81
CA LEU A 270 9.48 6.55 -12.79
C LEU A 270 8.82 7.59 -11.87
N TYR A 271 9.44 7.90 -10.74
CA TYR A 271 8.89 8.77 -9.71
C TYR A 271 9.34 10.24 -9.83
N GLU A 272 10.09 10.54 -10.89
CA GLU A 272 10.56 11.88 -11.18
C GLU A 272 9.60 12.69 -11.99
N ASN A 273 9.05 13.64 -12.03
CA ASN A 273 8.09 14.32 -12.91
C ASN A 273 6.85 13.47 -13.25
N PHE A 274 5.94 13.40 -12.30
CA PHE A 274 4.66 12.71 -12.46
C PHE A 274 3.74 13.32 -13.52
N HIS A 275 3.90 14.60 -13.83
CA HIS A 275 3.05 15.32 -14.78
C HIS A 275 3.42 15.07 -16.24
N ALA A 276 4.57 14.47 -16.52
CA ALA A 276 5.03 14.25 -17.90
C ALA A 276 4.01 13.47 -18.76
N PHE A 277 3.30 12.49 -18.18
CA PHE A 277 2.25 11.76 -18.89
C PHE A 277 1.01 12.61 -19.21
N ASP A 278 0.70 13.59 -18.39
CA ASP A 278 -0.40 14.53 -18.63
C ASP A 278 0.02 15.61 -19.62
N ASP A 279 1.24 16.12 -19.48
CA ASP A 279 1.81 17.17 -20.33
C ASP A 279 1.95 16.72 -21.79
N GLU A 280 2.31 15.45 -22.02
CA GLU A 280 2.51 14.88 -23.36
C GLU A 280 1.41 13.92 -23.79
N LYS A 281 0.23 13.98 -23.17
CA LYS A 281 -0.86 13.04 -23.38
C LYS A 281 -1.25 12.86 -24.83
N CYS A 282 -1.45 13.94 -25.59
CA CYS A 282 -1.85 13.86 -27.00
C CYS A 282 -0.79 13.15 -27.84
N LEU A 283 0.49 13.49 -27.61
CA LEU A 283 1.58 12.88 -28.36
C LEU A 283 1.77 11.39 -28.02
N LEU A 284 1.51 11.00 -26.76
CA LEU A 284 1.47 9.61 -26.34
C LEU A 284 0.33 8.83 -27.02
N GLU A 285 -0.87 9.42 -27.10
CA GLU A 285 -2.01 8.82 -27.79
C GLU A 285 -1.73 8.64 -29.28
N ASP A 286 -1.16 9.64 -29.94
CA ASP A 286 -0.74 9.58 -31.33
C ASP A 286 0.31 8.49 -31.55
N PHE A 287 1.33 8.43 -30.69
CA PHE A 287 2.36 7.39 -30.76
C PHE A 287 1.80 5.97 -30.66
N HIS A 288 0.86 5.74 -29.74
CA HIS A 288 0.27 4.41 -29.55
C HIS A 288 -0.62 3.97 -30.72
N SER A 289 -1.28 4.92 -31.41
CA SER A 289 -2.16 4.65 -32.54
C SER A 289 -1.45 4.58 -33.91
N ALA A 290 -0.23 5.10 -33.99
CA ALA A 290 0.54 5.19 -35.23
C ALA A 290 1.11 3.83 -35.69
N ASP A 291 1.36 3.73 -37.00
CA ASP A 291 2.18 2.66 -37.57
C ASP A 291 3.69 2.83 -37.25
N ALA A 292 4.51 1.88 -37.64
CA ALA A 292 5.95 1.89 -37.31
C ALA A 292 6.70 3.12 -37.88
N THR A 293 6.34 3.57 -39.07
CA THR A 293 6.97 4.72 -39.72
C THR A 293 6.64 6.01 -38.96
N MET A 294 5.37 6.21 -38.70
CA MET A 294 4.88 7.38 -37.96
C MET A 294 5.39 7.38 -36.50
N LYS A 295 5.47 6.21 -35.86
CA LYS A 295 6.08 6.09 -34.51
C LYS A 295 7.51 6.60 -34.49
N ALA A 296 8.31 6.29 -35.52
CA ALA A 296 9.69 6.76 -35.62
C ALA A 296 9.78 8.30 -35.70
N GLU A 297 8.85 8.92 -36.41
CA GLU A 297 8.77 10.39 -36.51
C GLU A 297 8.32 11.01 -35.18
N ILE A 298 7.30 10.44 -34.53
CA ILE A 298 6.79 10.94 -33.24
C ILE A 298 7.82 10.76 -32.13
N ALA A 299 8.63 9.70 -32.14
CA ALA A 299 9.62 9.41 -31.11
C ALA A 299 10.61 10.56 -30.85
N GLY A 300 10.90 11.37 -31.89
CA GLY A 300 11.77 12.55 -31.78
C GLY A 300 11.08 13.80 -31.19
N GLN A 301 9.75 13.81 -31.14
CA GLN A 301 8.97 14.99 -30.80
C GLN A 301 8.69 15.14 -29.28
N PHE A 302 8.83 14.04 -28.51
CA PHE A 302 8.68 14.10 -27.05
C PHE A 302 9.64 15.12 -26.44
N SER A 303 9.14 15.99 -25.56
CA SER A 303 9.96 16.94 -24.82
C SER A 303 10.70 16.24 -23.66
N ASP A 304 10.06 15.26 -23.04
CA ASP A 304 10.67 14.45 -21.98
C ASP A 304 11.72 13.50 -22.55
N GLU A 305 12.96 13.61 -22.07
CA GLU A 305 14.07 12.77 -22.54
C GLU A 305 13.82 11.27 -22.28
N ARG A 306 13.14 10.91 -21.20
CA ARG A 306 12.79 9.54 -20.85
C ARG A 306 11.89 8.94 -21.93
N PHE A 307 10.86 9.70 -22.34
CA PHE A 307 9.91 9.27 -23.38
C PHE A 307 10.59 9.15 -24.73
N ARG A 308 11.47 10.08 -25.09
CA ARG A 308 12.28 9.94 -26.34
C ARG A 308 13.11 8.66 -26.32
N LYS A 309 13.76 8.33 -25.19
CA LYS A 309 14.57 7.12 -25.08
C LYS A 309 13.73 5.85 -25.18
N PHE A 310 12.58 5.82 -24.50
CA PHE A 310 11.69 4.65 -24.58
C PHE A 310 11.04 4.51 -25.96
N ALA A 311 10.56 5.58 -26.57
CA ALA A 311 10.00 5.56 -27.91
C ALA A 311 10.97 4.99 -28.94
N LYS A 312 12.25 5.41 -28.88
CA LYS A 312 13.32 4.87 -29.76
C LYS A 312 13.63 3.40 -29.57
N ARG A 313 13.28 2.80 -28.42
CA ARG A 313 13.43 1.35 -28.17
C ARG A 313 12.23 0.54 -28.66
N ILE A 314 11.07 1.19 -28.78
CA ILE A 314 9.82 0.58 -29.23
C ILE A 314 9.76 0.50 -30.74
N VAL A 315 10.35 1.47 -31.43
CA VAL A 315 10.46 1.53 -32.90
C VAL A 315 11.60 0.65 -33.40
#